data_02317e5adf550fcb2a1ec7e56550d34a
#
_entry.id   02317e5adf550fcb2a1ec7e56550d34a
#
_cell.length_a   1.000
_cell.length_b   1.000
_cell.length_c   1.000
_cell.angle_alpha   90.00
_cell.angle_beta   90.00
_cell.angle_gamma   90.00
#
_symmetry.space_group_name_H-M   'P 1'
#
loop_
_entity.id
_entity.type
_entity.pdbx_description
1 polymer ?
#
loop_
_entity_poly.entity_id
_entity_poly.type
_entity_poly.pdbx_seq_one_letter_code
_entity_poly.pdbx_strand_id
1 'polypeptide(L)'
;MKAFAALCDDLTGSSVQSILLKDRGIPVRQVIRPAGETAPPADGGALVVNCDTRRLPRHEAEAAFRRMLSAIPPDVAVGKRVDTTLRGHVLPETSVILAARPMAVALVVPAYPASGRITVGGYHLLNGALLERTEVARDPIWPIRSSYVPDYFRDEFSCRLLPMETVKQGSGAVARALSGMISGGARVVVSDAMTEGDLESVAEGAASLPSEIIPVDPGPFTAAFVSRKLRTGPSGTALAVIGSASAKTAGQVSWAEGRLRCAAFTLQPGGRTADALPALKTFLGNLGGDEDLILIRPAPEITAGAEEATAASLAALGREALHALGDKICGILLSGGDTAAAFFDGSGASSLAPLDEIQPLIMGGRILDGEFAGLPAVTKGGLIGEEDGIFRAVRWLKKERN
;
A
#
# COMPACT_ATOMS: atom_id res chain seq x y z
N MET A 1 7.41 1.28 10.94
CA MET A 1 8.37 1.95 10.03
C MET A 1 8.00 3.42 9.96
N LYS A 2 8.92 4.35 10.25
CA LYS A 2 8.66 5.80 10.19
C LYS A 2 9.00 6.40 8.82
N ALA A 3 10.03 5.89 8.18
CA ALA A 3 10.47 6.30 6.85
C ALA A 3 11.13 5.13 6.13
N PHE A 4 11.24 5.22 4.81
CA PHE A 4 11.84 4.20 3.95
C PHE A 4 12.78 4.83 2.92
N ALA A 5 13.86 4.15 2.58
CA ALA A 5 14.77 4.54 1.51
C ALA A 5 14.97 3.41 0.51
N ALA A 6 14.66 3.64 -0.75
CA ALA A 6 14.95 2.74 -1.86
C ALA A 6 16.26 3.16 -2.53
N LEU A 7 17.24 2.26 -2.55
CA LEU A 7 18.51 2.45 -3.25
C LEU A 7 18.43 1.78 -4.63
N CYS A 8 18.57 2.58 -5.68
CA CYS A 8 18.39 2.19 -7.07
C CYS A 8 19.72 2.26 -7.83
N ASP A 9 20.01 1.28 -8.65
CA ASP A 9 21.25 1.21 -9.42
C ASP A 9 21.25 2.09 -10.66
N ASP A 10 20.06 2.56 -11.13
CA ASP A 10 19.93 3.47 -12.26
C ASP A 10 18.79 4.49 -12.10
N LEU A 11 18.85 5.56 -12.93
CA LEU A 11 17.88 6.66 -12.88
C LEU A 11 16.47 6.23 -13.32
N THR A 12 16.36 5.44 -14.40
CA THR A 12 15.06 4.98 -14.90
C THR A 12 14.36 4.15 -13.85
N GLY A 13 15.08 3.25 -13.20
CA GLY A 13 14.55 2.43 -12.11
C GLY A 13 14.13 3.25 -10.89
N SER A 14 14.88 4.28 -10.53
CA SER A 14 14.51 5.16 -9.42
C SER A 14 13.24 5.95 -9.73
N SER A 15 13.03 6.36 -10.98
CA SER A 15 11.80 7.06 -11.39
C SER A 15 10.58 6.13 -11.36
N VAL A 16 10.72 4.88 -11.82
CA VAL A 16 9.67 3.86 -11.71
C VAL A 16 9.36 3.56 -10.24
N GLN A 17 10.37 3.37 -9.40
CA GLN A 17 10.16 3.15 -7.96
C GLN A 17 9.42 4.31 -7.31
N SER A 18 9.76 5.55 -7.69
CA SER A 18 9.12 6.75 -7.15
C SER A 18 7.63 6.81 -7.48
N ILE A 19 7.25 6.52 -8.73
CA ILE A 19 5.83 6.56 -9.12
C ILE A 19 5.04 5.42 -8.47
N LEU A 20 5.59 4.21 -8.38
CA LEU A 20 4.93 3.09 -7.73
C LEU A 20 4.64 3.35 -6.24
N LEU A 21 5.57 3.97 -5.52
CA LEU A 21 5.37 4.39 -4.14
C LEU A 21 4.33 5.51 -4.04
N LYS A 22 4.41 6.52 -4.92
CA LYS A 22 3.45 7.63 -4.98
C LYS A 22 2.03 7.12 -5.25
N ASP A 23 1.87 6.16 -6.15
CA ASP A 23 0.56 5.57 -6.48
C ASP A 23 -0.06 4.81 -5.29
N ARG A 24 0.78 4.38 -4.34
CA ARG A 24 0.35 3.83 -3.05
C ARG A 24 0.09 4.90 -1.98
N GLY A 25 0.17 6.18 -2.33
CA GLY A 25 -0.10 7.28 -1.41
C GLY A 25 1.06 7.68 -0.52
N ILE A 26 2.23 7.14 -0.76
CA ILE A 26 3.41 7.44 0.01
C ILE A 26 4.03 8.75 -0.52
N PRO A 27 4.27 9.76 0.34
CA PRO A 27 5.08 10.92 -0.04
C PRO A 27 6.47 10.48 -0.49
N VAL A 28 6.92 10.93 -1.66
CA VAL A 28 8.20 10.50 -2.23
C VAL A 28 9.08 11.70 -2.52
N ARG A 29 10.35 11.61 -2.10
CA ARG A 29 11.44 12.45 -2.58
C ARG A 29 12.40 11.60 -3.40
N GLN A 30 12.57 11.92 -4.68
CA GLN A 30 13.56 11.28 -5.53
C GLN A 30 14.85 12.11 -5.55
N VAL A 31 15.99 11.47 -5.31
CA VAL A 31 17.32 12.04 -5.39
C VAL A 31 17.99 11.52 -6.66
N ILE A 32 18.16 12.41 -7.64
CA ILE A 32 18.72 12.06 -8.95
C ILE A 32 20.25 11.99 -8.89
N ARG A 33 20.87 12.93 -8.18
CA ARG A 33 22.33 12.99 -7.95
C ARG A 33 22.56 13.25 -6.46
N PRO A 34 23.00 12.25 -5.71
CA PRO A 34 23.29 12.43 -4.30
C PRO A 34 24.45 13.41 -4.09
N ALA A 35 24.21 14.47 -3.34
CA ALA A 35 25.20 15.44 -2.94
C ALA A 35 25.05 15.71 -1.43
N GLY A 36 25.78 14.96 -0.60
CA GLY A 36 25.73 15.09 0.84
C GLY A 36 24.63 14.27 1.52
N GLU A 37 24.21 14.68 2.72
CA GLU A 37 23.23 14.00 3.54
C GLU A 37 21.86 13.97 2.86
N THR A 38 21.25 12.80 2.84
CA THR A 38 19.96 12.54 2.17
C THR A 38 18.93 12.05 3.18
N ALA A 39 18.03 12.94 3.60
CA ALA A 39 16.95 12.61 4.52
C ALA A 39 15.64 12.33 3.77
N PRO A 40 14.81 11.40 4.28
CA PRO A 40 13.42 11.24 3.82
C PRO A 40 12.60 12.53 3.99
N PRO A 41 11.40 12.63 3.37
CA PRO A 41 10.47 13.72 3.65
C PRO A 41 10.21 13.87 5.16
N ALA A 42 10.09 15.12 5.65
CA ALA A 42 9.94 15.41 7.07
C ALA A 42 8.67 14.79 7.70
N ASP A 43 7.60 14.64 6.90
CA ASP A 43 6.30 14.09 7.33
C ASP A 43 6.28 12.54 7.31
N GLY A 44 7.44 11.91 7.28
CA GLY A 44 7.55 10.51 6.94
C GLY A 44 7.42 10.30 5.43
N GLY A 45 7.66 9.09 4.94
CA GLY A 45 7.55 8.81 3.51
C GLY A 45 8.75 8.06 2.98
N ALA A 46 8.94 8.10 1.68
CA ALA A 46 10.01 7.39 1.01
C ALA A 46 11.01 8.33 0.34
N LEU A 47 12.28 8.01 0.55
CA LEU A 47 13.40 8.53 -0.19
C LEU A 47 13.76 7.52 -1.29
N VAL A 48 13.85 7.95 -2.52
CA VAL A 48 14.32 7.10 -3.64
C VAL A 48 15.61 7.68 -4.18
N VAL A 49 16.69 6.93 -4.04
CA VAL A 49 18.04 7.40 -4.37
C VAL A 49 18.56 6.70 -5.61
N ASN A 50 18.88 7.47 -6.66
CA ASN A 50 19.65 6.96 -7.78
C ASN A 50 21.12 6.88 -7.40
N CYS A 51 21.64 5.67 -7.20
CA CYS A 51 23.05 5.43 -6.86
C CYS A 51 23.95 5.46 -8.10
N ASP A 52 23.38 5.31 -9.31
CA ASP A 52 24.06 5.29 -10.61
C ASP A 52 25.23 4.30 -10.67
N THR A 53 25.03 3.12 -10.09
CA THR A 53 26.08 2.11 -9.89
C THR A 53 26.14 1.05 -10.98
N ARG A 54 25.07 0.89 -11.77
CA ARG A 54 24.92 -0.22 -12.73
C ARG A 54 26.09 -0.40 -13.68
N ARG A 55 26.70 0.72 -14.13
CA ARG A 55 27.79 0.72 -15.12
C ARG A 55 29.18 0.76 -14.50
N LEU A 56 29.29 0.90 -13.19
CA LEU A 56 30.56 0.94 -12.51
C LEU A 56 31.18 -0.47 -12.39
N PRO A 57 32.51 -0.59 -12.32
CA PRO A 57 33.14 -1.81 -11.86
C PRO A 57 32.62 -2.22 -10.47
N ARG A 58 32.59 -3.53 -10.18
CA ARG A 58 32.01 -4.08 -8.94
C ARG A 58 32.50 -3.34 -7.69
N HIS A 59 33.81 -3.18 -7.53
CA HIS A 59 34.37 -2.54 -6.32
C HIS A 59 34.00 -1.07 -6.17
N GLU A 60 33.88 -0.34 -7.29
CA GLU A 60 33.44 1.06 -7.29
C GLU A 60 31.93 1.15 -6.99
N ALA A 61 31.13 0.25 -7.56
CA ALA A 61 29.70 0.15 -7.29
C ALA A 61 29.43 -0.13 -5.80
N GLU A 62 30.12 -1.12 -5.21
CA GLU A 62 30.01 -1.43 -3.78
C GLU A 62 30.41 -0.24 -2.90
N ALA A 63 31.50 0.44 -3.24
CA ALA A 63 31.96 1.64 -2.50
C ALA A 63 30.97 2.80 -2.61
N ALA A 64 30.44 3.07 -3.80
CA ALA A 64 29.43 4.09 -4.03
C ALA A 64 28.13 3.77 -3.28
N PHE A 65 27.66 2.52 -3.39
CA PHE A 65 26.45 2.06 -2.72
C PHE A 65 26.57 2.15 -1.19
N ARG A 66 27.73 1.77 -0.64
CA ARG A 66 28.02 1.89 0.80
C ARG A 66 28.00 3.33 1.26
N ARG A 67 28.56 4.28 0.50
CA ARG A 67 28.50 5.73 0.82
C ARG A 67 27.05 6.20 0.85
N MET A 68 26.21 5.80 -0.13
CA MET A 68 24.80 6.17 -0.16
C MET A 68 24.04 5.60 1.04
N LEU A 69 24.27 4.33 1.37
CA LEU A 69 23.66 3.69 2.52
C LEU A 69 24.05 4.39 3.85
N SER A 70 25.33 4.78 3.98
CA SER A 70 25.82 5.49 5.18
C SER A 70 25.25 6.89 5.34
N ALA A 71 24.77 7.53 4.25
CA ALA A 71 24.12 8.83 4.29
C ALA A 71 22.63 8.74 4.69
N ILE A 72 22.09 7.53 4.82
CA ILE A 72 20.71 7.30 5.26
C ILE A 72 20.71 7.12 6.78
N PRO A 73 19.85 7.84 7.52
CA PRO A 73 19.74 7.66 8.97
C PRO A 73 19.48 6.20 9.37
N PRO A 74 20.07 5.70 10.46
CA PRO A 74 20.01 4.27 10.81
C PRO A 74 18.61 3.76 11.18
N ASP A 75 17.71 4.65 11.58
CA ASP A 75 16.30 4.35 11.90
C ASP A 75 15.38 4.33 10.66
N VAL A 76 15.90 4.70 9.50
CA VAL A 76 15.20 4.62 8.22
C VAL A 76 15.35 3.20 7.66
N ALA A 77 14.22 2.56 7.36
CA ALA A 77 14.24 1.26 6.70
C ALA A 77 14.72 1.39 5.24
N VAL A 78 15.42 0.38 4.76
CA VAL A 78 16.03 0.41 3.43
C VAL A 78 15.55 -0.74 2.56
N GLY A 79 15.59 -0.54 1.25
CA GLY A 79 15.37 -1.56 0.24
C GLY A 79 16.29 -1.37 -0.96
N LYS A 80 16.47 -2.43 -1.72
CA LYS A 80 17.26 -2.43 -2.96
C LYS A 80 16.34 -2.55 -4.17
N ARG A 81 16.33 -1.54 -5.03
CA ARG A 81 15.68 -1.67 -6.33
C ARG A 81 16.65 -2.31 -7.32
N VAL A 82 16.23 -3.41 -7.95
CA VAL A 82 16.98 -4.13 -8.98
C VAL A 82 16.37 -3.92 -10.36
N ASP A 83 17.16 -4.16 -11.41
CA ASP A 83 16.65 -4.16 -12.78
C ASP A 83 15.57 -5.25 -12.98
N THR A 84 14.59 -4.99 -13.83
CA THR A 84 13.48 -5.92 -14.12
C THR A 84 13.93 -7.23 -14.77
N THR A 85 15.17 -7.33 -15.20
CA THR A 85 15.81 -8.52 -15.78
C THR A 85 17.09 -8.91 -15.03
N LEU A 86 17.27 -8.42 -13.79
CA LEU A 86 18.36 -8.75 -12.88
C LEU A 86 19.74 -8.34 -13.39
N ARG A 87 19.86 -7.35 -14.29
CA ARG A 87 21.14 -6.76 -14.68
C ARG A 87 21.72 -5.92 -13.54
N GLY A 88 23.01 -5.73 -13.53
CA GLY A 88 23.72 -4.92 -12.54
C GLY A 88 24.24 -5.73 -11.35
N HIS A 89 24.58 -5.03 -10.30
CA HIS A 89 25.24 -5.57 -9.11
C HIS A 89 24.23 -6.09 -8.07
N VAL A 90 23.35 -7.03 -8.47
CA VAL A 90 22.24 -7.53 -7.60
C VAL A 90 22.77 -8.06 -6.27
N LEU A 91 23.70 -9.04 -6.31
CA LEU A 91 24.29 -9.61 -5.11
C LEU A 91 25.21 -8.62 -4.36
N PRO A 92 26.19 -7.95 -5.01
CA PRO A 92 27.11 -7.06 -4.30
C PRO A 92 26.43 -5.95 -3.50
N GLU A 93 25.44 -5.30 -4.08
CA GLU A 93 24.71 -4.21 -3.41
C GLU A 93 23.77 -4.72 -2.33
N THR A 94 23.14 -5.89 -2.50
CA THR A 94 22.36 -6.56 -1.47
C THR A 94 23.27 -6.95 -0.29
N SER A 95 24.48 -7.46 -0.56
CA SER A 95 25.46 -7.81 0.46
C SER A 95 25.90 -6.61 1.29
N VAL A 96 26.05 -5.43 0.68
CA VAL A 96 26.35 -4.18 1.39
C VAL A 96 25.24 -3.84 2.40
N ILE A 97 23.96 -3.98 2.01
CA ILE A 97 22.83 -3.72 2.93
C ILE A 97 22.82 -4.75 4.06
N LEU A 98 22.95 -6.06 3.74
CA LEU A 98 22.90 -7.12 4.73
C LEU A 98 24.08 -7.06 5.71
N ALA A 99 25.24 -6.57 5.28
CA ALA A 99 26.38 -6.32 6.15
C ALA A 99 26.12 -5.17 7.15
N ALA A 100 25.46 -4.10 6.69
CA ALA A 100 25.07 -2.97 7.53
C ALA A 100 23.86 -3.28 8.43
N ARG A 101 23.06 -4.30 8.10
CA ARG A 101 21.86 -4.75 8.83
C ARG A 101 21.95 -6.24 9.16
N PRO A 102 22.74 -6.61 10.18
CA PRO A 102 23.07 -8.04 10.45
C PRO A 102 21.85 -8.92 10.79
N MET A 103 20.80 -8.33 11.35
CA MET A 103 19.56 -9.04 11.72
C MET A 103 18.52 -9.06 10.61
N ALA A 104 18.73 -8.31 9.53
CA ALA A 104 17.77 -8.21 8.45
C ALA A 104 17.83 -9.42 7.50
N VAL A 105 16.71 -9.67 6.82
CA VAL A 105 16.58 -10.68 5.78
C VAL A 105 16.19 -10.01 4.47
N ALA A 106 16.91 -10.29 3.40
CA ALA A 106 16.56 -9.84 2.06
C ALA A 106 15.43 -10.72 1.50
N LEU A 107 14.30 -10.10 1.17
CA LEU A 107 13.20 -10.74 0.46
C LEU A 107 13.23 -10.30 -1.00
N VAL A 108 13.68 -11.21 -1.86
CA VAL A 108 13.90 -10.99 -3.29
C VAL A 108 12.66 -11.40 -4.05
N VAL A 109 11.98 -10.42 -4.64
CA VAL A 109 10.71 -10.63 -5.38
C VAL A 109 10.84 -9.97 -6.76
N PRO A 110 11.55 -10.59 -7.72
CA PRO A 110 11.90 -9.91 -8.97
C PRO A 110 10.72 -9.73 -9.93
N ALA A 111 9.56 -10.29 -9.62
CA ALA A 111 8.37 -10.22 -10.46
C ALA A 111 7.86 -8.78 -10.64
N TYR A 112 7.43 -8.48 -11.88
CA TYR A 112 6.68 -7.29 -12.27
C TYR A 112 5.62 -7.71 -13.30
N PRO A 113 4.50 -8.30 -12.86
CA PRO A 113 3.53 -8.93 -13.74
C PRO A 113 2.97 -8.01 -14.83
N ALA A 114 2.64 -6.76 -14.47
CA ALA A 114 2.15 -5.76 -15.42
C ALA A 114 3.12 -5.48 -16.58
N SER A 115 4.40 -5.84 -16.44
CA SER A 115 5.42 -5.69 -17.48
C SER A 115 5.87 -7.04 -18.09
N GLY A 116 5.14 -8.13 -17.82
CA GLY A 116 5.44 -9.46 -18.32
C GLY A 116 6.61 -10.18 -17.63
N ARG A 117 7.02 -9.72 -16.44
CA ARG A 117 8.08 -10.34 -15.63
C ARG A 117 7.46 -11.12 -14.50
N ILE A 118 7.66 -12.44 -14.47
CA ILE A 118 7.13 -13.34 -13.45
C ILE A 118 8.23 -14.25 -12.91
N THR A 119 8.02 -14.77 -11.71
CA THR A 119 8.95 -15.74 -11.10
C THR A 119 8.17 -16.98 -10.68
N VAL A 120 8.59 -18.14 -11.14
CA VAL A 120 7.95 -19.44 -10.87
C VAL A 120 9.01 -20.51 -10.61
N GLY A 121 8.89 -21.22 -9.48
CA GLY A 121 9.90 -22.21 -9.08
C GLY A 121 11.30 -21.63 -8.92
N GLY A 122 11.41 -20.34 -8.60
CA GLY A 122 12.65 -19.58 -8.52
C GLY A 122 13.21 -19.13 -9.87
N TYR A 123 12.60 -19.49 -10.98
CA TYR A 123 12.99 -19.04 -12.33
C TYR A 123 12.29 -17.75 -12.70
N HIS A 124 13.07 -16.76 -13.09
CA HIS A 124 12.56 -15.48 -13.57
C HIS A 124 12.40 -15.47 -15.09
N LEU A 125 11.20 -15.10 -15.54
CA LEU A 125 10.80 -15.13 -16.94
C LEU A 125 10.44 -13.73 -17.44
N LEU A 126 10.78 -13.46 -18.70
CA LEU A 126 10.34 -12.29 -19.47
C LEU A 126 9.40 -12.76 -20.58
N ASN A 127 8.13 -12.33 -20.51
CA ASN A 127 7.08 -12.72 -21.47
C ASN A 127 7.01 -14.25 -21.69
N GLY A 128 7.12 -15.03 -20.61
CA GLY A 128 7.06 -16.48 -20.64
C GLY A 128 8.34 -17.20 -21.05
N ALA A 129 9.42 -16.47 -21.40
CA ALA A 129 10.71 -17.04 -21.75
C ALA A 129 11.74 -16.86 -20.60
N LEU A 130 12.58 -17.86 -20.37
CA LEU A 130 13.71 -17.75 -19.44
C LEU A 130 14.64 -16.61 -19.87
N LEU A 131 15.17 -15.84 -18.92
CA LEU A 131 16.01 -14.66 -19.23
C LEU A 131 17.21 -15.00 -20.14
N GLU A 132 17.89 -16.10 -19.86
CA GLU A 132 19.03 -16.56 -20.67
C GLU A 132 18.65 -17.00 -22.10
N ARG A 133 17.35 -17.04 -22.41
CA ARG A 133 16.83 -17.35 -23.78
C ARG A 133 16.25 -16.12 -24.47
N THR A 134 16.37 -14.93 -23.84
CA THR A 134 15.91 -13.67 -24.42
C THR A 134 17.10 -12.81 -24.88
N GLU A 135 16.81 -11.61 -25.40
CA GLU A 135 17.84 -10.66 -25.80
C GLU A 135 18.73 -10.22 -24.63
N VAL A 136 18.26 -10.28 -23.39
CA VAL A 136 19.08 -9.87 -22.22
C VAL A 136 20.26 -10.80 -21.97
N ALA A 137 20.25 -12.02 -22.49
CA ALA A 137 21.41 -12.91 -22.49
C ALA A 137 22.60 -12.35 -23.31
N ARG A 138 22.32 -11.41 -24.22
CA ARG A 138 23.31 -10.76 -25.10
C ARG A 138 23.54 -9.31 -24.71
N ASP A 139 23.08 -8.87 -23.54
CA ASP A 139 23.36 -7.51 -23.07
C ASP A 139 24.90 -7.31 -23.05
N PRO A 140 25.43 -6.22 -23.68
CA PRO A 140 26.87 -6.06 -23.86
C PRO A 140 27.62 -5.82 -22.53
N ILE A 141 26.96 -5.37 -21.50
CA ILE A 141 27.55 -5.08 -20.19
C ILE A 141 27.16 -6.15 -19.17
N TRP A 142 25.90 -6.55 -19.16
CA TRP A 142 25.30 -7.45 -18.18
C TRP A 142 24.61 -8.65 -18.83
N PRO A 143 25.36 -9.54 -19.53
CA PRO A 143 24.77 -10.73 -20.13
C PRO A 143 24.22 -11.67 -19.05
N ILE A 144 22.91 -11.93 -19.10
CA ILE A 144 22.26 -12.83 -18.14
C ILE A 144 22.55 -14.29 -18.49
N ARG A 145 23.08 -15.04 -17.52
CA ARG A 145 23.52 -16.43 -17.69
C ARG A 145 22.62 -17.45 -17.03
N SER A 146 21.80 -17.02 -16.06
CA SER A 146 20.88 -17.87 -15.35
C SER A 146 19.59 -17.12 -15.05
N SER A 147 18.46 -17.78 -15.26
CA SER A 147 17.13 -17.32 -14.83
C SER A 147 16.81 -17.76 -13.42
N TYR A 148 17.58 -18.68 -12.83
CA TYR A 148 17.32 -19.19 -11.50
C TYR A 148 17.82 -18.20 -10.44
N VAL A 149 16.87 -17.45 -9.85
CA VAL A 149 17.19 -16.32 -8.96
C VAL A 149 17.99 -16.71 -7.72
N PRO A 150 17.74 -17.86 -7.05
CA PRO A 150 18.58 -18.28 -5.92
C PRO A 150 20.07 -18.43 -6.24
N ASP A 151 20.45 -18.68 -7.51
CA ASP A 151 21.85 -18.80 -7.93
C ASP A 151 22.64 -17.49 -7.71
N TYR A 152 21.97 -16.36 -7.72
CA TYR A 152 22.60 -15.07 -7.46
C TYR A 152 23.10 -14.94 -6.01
N PHE A 153 22.55 -15.71 -5.05
CA PHE A 153 22.75 -15.46 -3.63
C PHE A 153 23.33 -16.66 -2.85
N ARG A 154 23.10 -17.89 -3.31
CA ARG A 154 23.36 -19.11 -2.54
C ARG A 154 24.82 -19.34 -2.16
N ASP A 155 25.77 -18.77 -2.89
CA ASP A 155 27.19 -18.93 -2.61
C ASP A 155 27.68 -18.04 -1.44
N GLU A 156 26.97 -16.93 -1.16
CA GLU A 156 27.31 -16.01 -0.06
C GLU A 156 26.33 -16.08 1.12
N PHE A 157 25.09 -16.51 0.88
CA PHE A 157 24.03 -16.48 1.90
C PHE A 157 23.25 -17.79 1.99
N SER A 158 22.73 -18.09 3.19
CA SER A 158 21.67 -19.09 3.35
C SER A 158 20.43 -18.58 2.61
N CYS A 159 20.24 -19.07 1.38
CA CYS A 159 19.14 -18.71 0.50
C CYS A 159 18.04 -19.77 0.52
N ARG A 160 16.76 -19.33 0.59
CA ARG A 160 15.58 -20.19 0.54
C ARG A 160 14.63 -19.70 -0.53
N LEU A 161 13.81 -20.60 -1.05
CA LEU A 161 12.73 -20.29 -1.99
C LEU A 161 11.39 -20.33 -1.26
N LEU A 162 10.60 -19.26 -1.38
CA LEU A 162 9.18 -19.21 -1.04
C LEU A 162 8.41 -19.58 -2.31
N PRO A 163 7.91 -20.83 -2.41
CA PRO A 163 7.38 -21.33 -3.67
C PRO A 163 5.95 -20.84 -3.93
N MET A 164 5.55 -20.92 -5.20
CA MET A 164 4.23 -20.47 -5.68
C MET A 164 3.07 -21.12 -4.93
N GLU A 165 3.19 -22.40 -4.59
CA GLU A 165 2.15 -23.14 -3.85
C GLU A 165 1.85 -22.48 -2.49
N THR A 166 2.86 -21.97 -1.82
CA THR A 166 2.69 -21.24 -0.55
C THR A 166 2.11 -19.85 -0.79
N VAL A 167 2.56 -19.14 -1.82
CA VAL A 167 2.06 -17.81 -2.16
C VAL A 167 0.57 -17.85 -2.49
N LYS A 168 0.13 -18.86 -3.24
CA LYS A 168 -1.29 -19.07 -3.59
C LYS A 168 -2.21 -19.40 -2.41
N GLN A 169 -1.66 -19.80 -1.28
CA GLN A 169 -2.43 -20.00 -0.04
C GLN A 169 -2.69 -18.69 0.73
N GLY A 170 -2.16 -17.55 0.23
CA GLY A 170 -2.41 -16.22 0.78
C GLY A 170 -1.43 -15.78 1.88
N SER A 171 -1.63 -14.56 2.37
CA SER A 171 -0.70 -13.85 3.24
C SER A 171 -0.38 -14.58 4.56
N GLY A 172 -1.34 -15.27 5.15
CA GLY A 172 -1.13 -16.04 6.38
C GLY A 172 -0.19 -17.23 6.18
N ALA A 173 -0.26 -17.93 5.04
CA ALA A 173 0.67 -19.02 4.70
C ALA A 173 2.07 -18.47 4.41
N VAL A 174 2.16 -17.37 3.68
CA VAL A 174 3.41 -16.63 3.42
C VAL A 174 4.09 -16.23 4.73
N ALA A 175 3.35 -15.63 5.66
CA ALA A 175 3.90 -15.21 6.96
C ALA A 175 4.49 -16.37 7.74
N ARG A 176 3.76 -17.49 7.83
CA ARG A 176 4.26 -18.71 8.53
C ARG A 176 5.50 -19.28 7.86
N ALA A 177 5.51 -19.38 6.54
CA ALA A 177 6.66 -19.91 5.79
C ALA A 177 7.88 -19.01 5.95
N LEU A 178 7.74 -17.69 5.77
CA LEU A 178 8.83 -16.73 5.98
C LEU A 178 9.37 -16.79 7.41
N SER A 179 8.49 -16.82 8.42
CA SER A 179 8.91 -16.96 9.84
C SER A 179 9.74 -18.22 10.06
N GLY A 180 9.31 -19.38 9.53
CA GLY A 180 10.04 -20.62 9.60
C GLY A 180 11.40 -20.58 8.89
N MET A 181 11.46 -19.99 7.70
CA MET A 181 12.72 -19.84 6.95
C MET A 181 13.72 -18.94 7.70
N ILE A 182 13.24 -17.80 8.23
CA ILE A 182 14.05 -16.85 9.00
C ILE A 182 14.57 -17.50 10.29
N SER A 183 13.70 -18.18 11.04
CA SER A 183 14.10 -18.91 12.26
C SER A 183 15.08 -20.05 11.94
N GLY A 184 15.01 -20.63 10.75
CA GLY A 184 15.96 -21.60 10.22
C GLY A 184 17.26 -21.00 9.67
N GLY A 185 17.52 -19.70 9.90
CA GLY A 185 18.76 -19.01 9.55
C GLY A 185 18.85 -18.51 8.11
N ALA A 186 17.74 -18.41 7.38
CA ALA A 186 17.76 -17.80 6.06
C ALA A 186 18.11 -16.32 6.15
N ARG A 187 19.06 -15.89 5.34
CA ARG A 187 19.46 -14.47 5.17
C ARG A 187 18.88 -13.86 3.89
N VAL A 188 18.57 -14.71 2.91
CA VAL A 188 17.93 -14.35 1.67
C VAL A 188 16.77 -15.30 1.43
N VAL A 189 15.61 -14.76 1.09
CA VAL A 189 14.47 -15.53 0.62
C VAL A 189 14.08 -15.01 -0.75
N VAL A 190 14.07 -15.88 -1.75
CA VAL A 190 13.53 -15.59 -3.09
C VAL A 190 12.06 -15.99 -3.09
N SER A 191 11.17 -15.14 -3.57
CA SER A 191 9.75 -15.46 -3.66
C SER A 191 9.29 -15.57 -5.09
N ASP A 192 8.49 -16.58 -5.37
CA ASP A 192 7.70 -16.67 -6.58
C ASP A 192 6.57 -15.62 -6.56
N ALA A 193 6.21 -15.11 -7.74
CA ALA A 193 5.02 -14.30 -7.98
C ALA A 193 4.72 -14.24 -9.48
N MET A 194 3.45 -14.42 -9.87
CA MET A 194 2.97 -14.38 -11.26
C MET A 194 1.98 -13.24 -11.50
N THR A 195 1.29 -12.80 -10.46
CA THR A 195 0.22 -11.81 -10.55
C THR A 195 0.43 -10.70 -9.52
N GLU A 196 -0.25 -9.56 -9.72
CA GLU A 196 -0.28 -8.49 -8.71
C GLU A 196 -0.83 -9.01 -7.37
N GLY A 197 -1.84 -9.91 -7.39
CA GLY A 197 -2.38 -10.55 -6.19
C GLY A 197 -1.36 -11.39 -5.43
N ASP A 198 -0.42 -12.04 -6.13
CA ASP A 198 0.67 -12.78 -5.50
C ASP A 198 1.64 -11.81 -4.79
N LEU A 199 1.99 -10.69 -5.44
CA LEU A 199 2.81 -9.64 -4.84
C LEU A 199 2.16 -9.06 -3.59
N GLU A 200 0.83 -8.82 -3.62
CA GLU A 200 0.07 -8.35 -2.46
C GLU A 200 0.11 -9.37 -1.31
N SER A 201 -0.08 -10.67 -1.60
CA SER A 201 -0.03 -11.74 -0.60
C SER A 201 1.36 -11.84 0.06
N VAL A 202 2.43 -11.74 -0.75
CA VAL A 202 3.80 -11.74 -0.23
C VAL A 202 4.09 -10.50 0.60
N ALA A 203 3.66 -9.32 0.14
CA ALA A 203 3.86 -8.06 0.85
C ALA A 203 3.13 -8.03 2.20
N GLU A 204 1.90 -8.50 2.25
CA GLU A 204 1.11 -8.56 3.47
C GLU A 204 1.70 -9.56 4.48
N GLY A 205 2.02 -10.76 4.02
CA GLY A 205 2.67 -11.77 4.85
C GLY A 205 3.99 -11.28 5.43
N ALA A 206 4.85 -10.67 4.60
CA ALA A 206 6.13 -10.11 5.04
C ALA A 206 5.93 -8.92 6.00
N ALA A 207 4.94 -8.06 5.75
CA ALA A 207 4.67 -6.89 6.58
C ALA A 207 4.17 -7.26 7.98
N SER A 208 3.55 -8.41 8.17
CA SER A 208 3.07 -8.89 9.48
C SER A 208 4.21 -9.38 10.38
N LEU A 209 5.40 -9.63 9.84
CA LEU A 209 6.52 -10.16 10.60
C LEU A 209 7.20 -9.08 11.46
N PRO A 210 7.69 -9.43 12.66
CA PRO A 210 8.51 -8.53 13.48
C PRO A 210 9.94 -8.35 12.93
N SER A 211 10.40 -9.26 12.07
CA SER A 211 11.74 -9.25 11.49
C SER A 211 11.94 -8.05 10.56
N GLU A 212 13.16 -7.51 10.52
CA GLU A 212 13.54 -6.51 9.53
C GLU A 212 13.67 -7.16 8.16
N ILE A 213 12.77 -6.80 7.25
CA ILE A 213 12.76 -7.28 5.86
C ILE A 213 13.32 -6.17 4.96
N ILE A 214 14.31 -6.52 4.17
CA ILE A 214 14.87 -5.70 3.10
C ILE A 214 14.21 -6.12 1.79
N PRO A 215 13.29 -5.33 1.22
CA PRO A 215 12.74 -5.64 -0.08
C PRO A 215 13.82 -5.49 -1.17
N VAL A 216 13.92 -6.50 -2.05
CA VAL A 216 14.83 -6.53 -3.19
C VAL A 216 14.00 -6.89 -4.43
N ASP A 217 13.60 -5.88 -5.18
CA ASP A 217 12.67 -6.06 -6.30
C ASP A 217 12.77 -4.92 -7.33
N PRO A 218 12.12 -5.03 -8.50
CA PRO A 218 12.06 -3.94 -9.48
C PRO A 218 11.07 -2.81 -9.13
N GLY A 219 10.36 -2.89 -7.98
CA GLY A 219 9.52 -1.82 -7.44
C GLY A 219 8.13 -2.22 -6.96
N PRO A 220 7.37 -3.07 -7.66
CA PRO A 220 5.98 -3.37 -7.29
C PRO A 220 5.83 -4.00 -5.90
N PHE A 221 6.68 -4.97 -5.56
CA PHE A 221 6.69 -5.58 -4.24
C PHE A 221 7.09 -4.57 -3.15
N THR A 222 8.16 -3.79 -3.36
CA THR A 222 8.55 -2.72 -2.43
C THR A 222 7.40 -1.75 -2.19
N ALA A 223 6.69 -1.30 -3.23
CA ALA A 223 5.56 -0.40 -3.08
C ALA A 223 4.43 -1.01 -2.25
N ALA A 224 4.08 -2.27 -2.50
CA ALA A 224 3.08 -3.01 -1.75
C ALA A 224 3.49 -3.24 -0.29
N PHE A 225 4.74 -3.62 -0.03
CA PHE A 225 5.27 -3.87 1.31
C PHE A 225 5.37 -2.58 2.13
N VAL A 226 5.96 -1.52 1.54
CA VAL A 226 6.17 -0.24 2.23
C VAL A 226 4.84 0.42 2.57
N SER A 227 3.83 0.36 1.70
CA SER A 227 2.50 0.91 1.99
C SER A 227 1.83 0.27 3.22
N ARG A 228 2.19 -0.97 3.56
CA ARG A 228 1.70 -1.68 4.75
C ARG A 228 2.52 -1.40 6.01
N LYS A 229 3.81 -1.17 5.86
CA LYS A 229 4.75 -0.94 6.99
C LYS A 229 4.92 0.53 7.32
N LEU A 230 4.90 1.40 6.32
CA LEU A 230 5.09 2.83 6.49
C LEU A 230 3.76 3.44 6.93
N ARG A 231 3.73 3.92 8.16
CA ARG A 231 2.62 4.76 8.62
C ARG A 231 2.85 6.17 8.07
N THR A 232 2.61 6.35 6.77
CA THR A 232 2.68 7.65 6.10
C THR A 232 1.31 7.99 5.56
N GLY A 233 0.91 9.09 5.92
CA GLY A 233 -0.30 9.76 5.55
C GLY A 233 -0.76 10.58 6.73
N PRO A 234 -1.56 11.61 6.52
CA PRO A 234 -2.23 12.32 7.59
C PRO A 234 -2.83 11.27 8.54
N SER A 235 -2.48 11.37 9.81
CA SER A 235 -2.93 10.43 10.84
C SER A 235 -4.44 10.54 10.97
N GLY A 236 -5.15 9.47 10.73
CA GLY A 236 -6.60 9.41 10.93
C GLY A 236 -7.25 8.35 10.05
N THR A 237 -8.31 7.80 10.58
CA THR A 237 -9.20 6.89 9.88
C THR A 237 -10.25 7.68 9.13
N ALA A 238 -10.52 7.40 7.87
CA ALA A 238 -11.68 7.96 7.18
C ALA A 238 -12.93 7.18 7.56
N LEU A 239 -14.05 7.88 7.74
CA LEU A 239 -15.37 7.26 7.92
C LEU A 239 -16.13 7.36 6.61
N ALA A 240 -16.65 6.25 6.09
CA ALA A 240 -17.54 6.27 4.92
C ALA A 240 -18.92 5.77 5.29
N VAL A 241 -19.94 6.57 5.02
CA VAL A 241 -21.35 6.21 5.13
C VAL A 241 -21.88 5.95 3.72
N ILE A 242 -22.12 4.70 3.40
CA ILE A 242 -22.51 4.23 2.07
C ILE A 242 -24.02 3.95 2.07
N GLY A 243 -24.80 4.88 1.53
CA GLY A 243 -26.25 4.69 1.37
C GLY A 243 -26.66 4.09 0.03
N SER A 244 -25.74 4.03 -0.93
CA SER A 244 -26.03 3.49 -2.26
C SER A 244 -25.76 2.00 -2.34
N ALA A 245 -26.76 1.25 -2.76
CA ALA A 245 -26.68 -0.19 -3.06
C ALA A 245 -26.35 -0.46 -4.55
N SER A 246 -25.94 0.53 -5.32
CA SER A 246 -25.60 0.34 -6.73
C SER A 246 -24.41 -0.61 -6.90
N ALA A 247 -24.43 -1.41 -7.98
CA ALA A 247 -23.32 -2.29 -8.34
C ALA A 247 -22.00 -1.50 -8.50
N LYS A 248 -22.09 -0.25 -8.99
CA LYS A 248 -20.94 0.65 -9.12
C LYS A 248 -20.31 0.98 -7.76
N THR A 249 -21.13 1.39 -6.79
CA THR A 249 -20.64 1.67 -5.43
C THR A 249 -20.09 0.42 -4.75
N ALA A 250 -20.75 -0.73 -4.94
CA ALA A 250 -20.24 -2.01 -4.41
C ALA A 250 -18.86 -2.36 -5.00
N GLY A 251 -18.65 -2.17 -6.31
CA GLY A 251 -17.35 -2.34 -6.96
C GLY A 251 -16.28 -1.41 -6.38
N GLN A 252 -16.60 -0.14 -6.16
CA GLN A 252 -15.70 0.84 -5.57
C GLN A 252 -15.33 0.50 -4.11
N VAL A 253 -16.30 -0.02 -3.33
CA VAL A 253 -16.05 -0.52 -1.96
C VAL A 253 -15.09 -1.70 -2.01
N SER A 254 -15.38 -2.71 -2.84
CA SER A 254 -14.50 -3.89 -2.98
C SER A 254 -13.10 -3.51 -3.46
N TRP A 255 -12.99 -2.53 -4.36
CA TRP A 255 -11.70 -2.02 -4.83
C TRP A 255 -10.89 -1.36 -3.70
N ALA A 256 -11.57 -0.58 -2.85
CA ALA A 256 -10.95 0.05 -1.69
C ALA A 256 -10.58 -0.98 -0.60
N GLU A 257 -11.47 -1.95 -0.31
CA GLU A 257 -11.21 -3.05 0.65
C GLU A 257 -9.97 -3.88 0.26
N GLY A 258 -9.72 -4.05 -1.04
CA GLY A 258 -8.50 -4.74 -1.52
C GLY A 258 -7.20 -3.94 -1.34
N ARG A 259 -7.25 -2.66 -0.94
CA ARG A 259 -6.08 -1.76 -0.91
C ARG A 259 -5.91 -0.95 0.37
N LEU A 260 -6.93 -0.91 1.21
CA LEU A 260 -6.96 -0.21 2.50
C LEU A 260 -7.28 -1.23 3.60
N ARG A 261 -6.81 -0.94 4.81
CA ARG A 261 -7.27 -1.67 6.01
C ARG A 261 -8.64 -1.16 6.38
N CYS A 262 -9.66 -1.93 6.01
CA CYS A 262 -11.05 -1.57 6.19
C CYS A 262 -11.69 -2.36 7.33
N ALA A 263 -12.51 -1.68 8.11
CA ALA A 263 -13.48 -2.30 9.00
C ALA A 263 -14.89 -1.90 8.57
N ALA A 264 -15.82 -2.84 8.51
CA ALA A 264 -17.17 -2.58 8.00
C ALA A 264 -18.26 -2.96 9.00
N PHE A 265 -19.15 -2.02 9.28
CA PHE A 265 -20.41 -2.23 9.97
C PHE A 265 -21.55 -2.28 8.95
N THR A 266 -22.37 -3.33 9.02
CA THR A 266 -23.48 -3.54 8.10
C THR A 266 -24.80 -3.41 8.82
N LEU A 267 -25.63 -2.42 8.43
CA LEU A 267 -26.99 -2.25 8.90
C LEU A 267 -27.90 -3.31 8.26
N GLN A 268 -28.57 -4.09 9.07
CA GLN A 268 -29.47 -5.14 8.62
C GLN A 268 -30.72 -4.55 7.92
N PRO A 269 -31.37 -5.30 7.02
CA PRO A 269 -32.59 -4.85 6.34
C PRO A 269 -33.68 -4.42 7.34
N GLY A 270 -34.27 -3.25 7.13
CA GLY A 270 -35.28 -2.70 8.03
C GLY A 270 -34.77 -2.25 9.41
N GLY A 271 -33.46 -2.31 9.63
CA GLY A 271 -32.85 -1.90 10.90
C GLY A 271 -32.98 -0.40 11.14
N ARG A 272 -33.42 -0.03 12.35
CA ARG A 272 -33.45 1.36 12.79
C ARG A 272 -32.19 1.69 13.57
N THR A 273 -31.87 2.96 13.64
CA THR A 273 -30.71 3.47 14.39
C THR A 273 -30.70 2.95 15.84
N ALA A 274 -31.80 3.03 16.55
CA ALA A 274 -31.90 2.63 17.95
C ALA A 274 -31.56 1.15 18.17
N ASP A 275 -31.97 0.28 17.25
CA ASP A 275 -31.74 -1.15 17.31
C ASP A 275 -30.29 -1.53 16.94
N ALA A 276 -29.69 -0.78 16.04
CA ALA A 276 -28.33 -1.00 15.55
C ALA A 276 -27.23 -0.37 16.42
N LEU A 277 -27.56 0.64 17.22
CA LEU A 277 -26.60 1.42 18.00
C LEU A 277 -25.76 0.58 19.00
N PRO A 278 -26.32 -0.37 19.76
CA PRO A 278 -25.50 -1.22 20.64
C PRO A 278 -24.47 -2.05 19.87
N ALA A 279 -24.87 -2.62 18.73
CA ALA A 279 -23.98 -3.38 17.87
C ALA A 279 -22.88 -2.49 17.25
N LEU A 280 -23.22 -1.27 16.81
CA LEU A 280 -22.24 -0.30 16.34
C LEU A 280 -21.23 0.06 17.44
N LYS A 281 -21.66 0.33 18.66
CA LYS A 281 -20.76 0.64 19.79
C LYS A 281 -19.80 -0.51 20.09
N THR A 282 -20.30 -1.74 20.07
CA THR A 282 -19.45 -2.94 20.22
C THR A 282 -18.45 -3.05 19.08
N PHE A 283 -18.88 -2.85 17.83
CA PHE A 283 -18.01 -2.86 16.66
C PHE A 283 -16.89 -1.80 16.78
N LEU A 284 -17.24 -0.56 17.10
CA LEU A 284 -16.27 0.54 17.26
C LEU A 284 -15.29 0.28 18.41
N GLY A 285 -15.74 -0.34 19.50
CA GLY A 285 -14.87 -0.73 20.63
C GLY A 285 -13.86 -1.83 20.30
N ASN A 286 -14.13 -2.64 19.29
CA ASN A 286 -13.25 -3.73 18.84
C ASN A 286 -12.30 -3.34 17.71
N LEU A 287 -12.29 -2.09 17.27
CA LEU A 287 -11.36 -1.61 16.25
C LEU A 287 -9.91 -1.66 16.74
N GLY A 288 -9.02 -2.09 15.89
CA GLY A 288 -7.56 -2.17 16.18
C GLY A 288 -6.87 -0.81 16.29
N GLY A 289 -7.51 0.25 15.77
CA GLY A 289 -6.99 1.63 15.77
C GLY A 289 -5.96 1.89 14.67
N ASP A 290 -5.83 0.97 13.74
CA ASP A 290 -4.93 1.06 12.60
C ASP A 290 -5.67 1.00 11.25
N GLU A 291 -7.00 1.11 11.27
CA GLU A 291 -7.84 1.14 10.09
C GLU A 291 -7.59 2.41 9.27
N ASP A 292 -7.56 2.23 7.94
CA ASP A 292 -7.53 3.33 6.99
C ASP A 292 -8.92 3.87 6.72
N LEU A 293 -9.93 2.99 6.77
CA LEU A 293 -11.31 3.26 6.42
C LEU A 293 -12.27 2.44 7.30
N ILE A 294 -13.21 3.13 7.93
CA ILE A 294 -14.39 2.52 8.54
C ILE A 294 -15.57 2.73 7.61
N LEU A 295 -16.25 1.65 7.26
CA LEU A 295 -17.44 1.63 6.41
C LEU A 295 -18.69 1.41 7.27
N ILE A 296 -19.69 2.25 7.10
CA ILE A 296 -21.06 2.01 7.57
C ILE A 296 -21.92 1.87 6.33
N ARG A 297 -22.49 0.69 6.09
CA ARG A 297 -23.21 0.36 4.86
C ARG A 297 -24.45 -0.47 5.12
N PRO A 298 -25.46 -0.48 4.22
CA PRO A 298 -26.58 -1.39 4.32
C PRO A 298 -26.17 -2.81 3.94
N ALA A 299 -26.95 -3.78 4.36
CA ALA A 299 -26.90 -5.12 3.79
C ALA A 299 -27.25 -5.08 2.29
N PRO A 300 -26.76 -6.05 1.48
CA PRO A 300 -27.04 -6.10 0.05
C PRO A 300 -28.55 -6.19 -0.28
N GLU A 301 -29.33 -6.75 0.61
CA GLU A 301 -30.76 -6.89 0.48
C GLU A 301 -31.46 -5.61 0.95
N ILE A 302 -32.00 -4.83 0.01
CA ILE A 302 -32.77 -3.63 0.33
C ILE A 302 -34.26 -3.96 0.34
N THR A 303 -34.95 -3.55 1.39
CA THR A 303 -36.41 -3.60 1.44
C THR A 303 -36.97 -2.47 0.58
N ALA A 304 -37.70 -2.79 -0.48
CA ALA A 304 -38.32 -1.80 -1.35
C ALA A 304 -39.21 -0.85 -0.55
N GLY A 305 -39.06 0.47 -0.80
CA GLY A 305 -39.81 1.53 -0.07
C GLY A 305 -39.21 1.92 1.28
N ALA A 306 -38.05 1.37 1.66
CA ALA A 306 -37.34 1.72 2.89
C ALA A 306 -36.09 2.57 2.65
N GLU A 307 -35.88 3.06 1.44
CA GLU A 307 -34.64 3.73 1.00
C GLU A 307 -34.36 4.98 1.86
N GLU A 308 -35.35 5.85 2.06
CA GLU A 308 -35.22 7.07 2.85
C GLU A 308 -34.96 6.76 4.34
N ALA A 309 -35.69 5.81 4.92
CA ALA A 309 -35.50 5.41 6.30
C ALA A 309 -34.13 4.75 6.52
N THR A 310 -33.66 3.99 5.55
CA THR A 310 -32.31 3.39 5.57
C THR A 310 -31.22 4.46 5.49
N ALA A 311 -31.38 5.44 4.59
CA ALA A 311 -30.45 6.58 4.46
C ALA A 311 -30.36 7.38 5.76
N ALA A 312 -31.52 7.69 6.37
CA ALA A 312 -31.59 8.38 7.66
C ALA A 312 -30.92 7.59 8.78
N SER A 313 -31.13 6.26 8.83
CA SER A 313 -30.51 5.40 9.83
C SER A 313 -28.98 5.32 9.65
N LEU A 314 -28.49 5.16 8.43
CA LEU A 314 -27.04 5.14 8.13
C LEU A 314 -26.39 6.48 8.48
N ALA A 315 -27.02 7.60 8.12
CA ALA A 315 -26.55 8.93 8.47
C ALA A 315 -26.45 9.14 9.99
N ALA A 316 -27.46 8.70 10.74
CA ALA A 316 -27.46 8.77 12.20
C ALA A 316 -26.34 7.89 12.80
N LEU A 317 -26.15 6.66 12.31
CA LEU A 317 -25.05 5.79 12.75
C LEU A 317 -23.69 6.38 12.40
N GLY A 318 -23.57 7.08 11.28
CA GLY A 318 -22.36 7.82 10.89
C GLY A 318 -22.03 8.94 11.90
N ARG A 319 -23.02 9.72 12.35
CA ARG A 319 -22.82 10.74 13.39
C ARG A 319 -22.41 10.12 14.72
N GLU A 320 -23.06 9.05 15.14
CA GLU A 320 -22.70 8.32 16.36
C GLU A 320 -21.25 7.78 16.31
N ALA A 321 -20.82 7.29 15.14
CA ALA A 321 -19.44 6.86 14.97
C ALA A 321 -18.45 8.03 15.05
N LEU A 322 -18.77 9.20 14.50
CA LEU A 322 -17.95 10.41 14.64
C LEU A 322 -17.82 10.82 16.10
N HIS A 323 -18.93 10.80 16.87
CA HIS A 323 -18.88 11.10 18.32
C HIS A 323 -18.01 10.11 19.09
N ALA A 324 -18.14 8.82 18.80
CA ALA A 324 -17.41 7.77 19.50
C ALA A 324 -15.91 7.80 19.21
N LEU A 325 -15.51 8.17 18.00
CA LEU A 325 -14.12 8.11 17.53
C LEU A 325 -13.41 9.49 17.58
N GLY A 326 -14.16 10.60 17.52
CA GLY A 326 -13.66 11.94 17.68
C GLY A 326 -12.46 12.24 16.77
N ASP A 327 -11.40 12.77 17.34
CA ASP A 327 -10.17 13.15 16.63
C ASP A 327 -9.45 12.01 15.91
N LYS A 328 -9.85 10.76 16.08
CA LYS A 328 -9.30 9.65 15.30
C LYS A 328 -9.76 9.67 13.84
N ILE A 329 -10.89 10.32 13.55
CA ILE A 329 -11.43 10.44 12.20
C ILE A 329 -10.85 11.66 11.50
N CYS A 330 -10.27 11.44 10.31
CA CYS A 330 -9.70 12.49 9.49
C CYS A 330 -10.72 13.20 8.59
N GLY A 331 -11.88 12.60 8.38
CA GLY A 331 -12.95 13.15 7.56
C GLY A 331 -13.99 12.08 7.20
N ILE A 332 -15.07 12.52 6.56
CA ILE A 332 -16.21 11.68 6.21
C ILE A 332 -16.45 11.62 4.71
N LEU A 333 -16.75 10.43 4.20
CA LEU A 333 -17.28 10.20 2.86
C LEU A 333 -18.76 9.83 2.95
N LEU A 334 -19.60 10.58 2.26
CA LEU A 334 -21.05 10.37 2.14
C LEU A 334 -21.38 9.93 0.72
N SER A 335 -21.79 8.67 0.56
CA SER A 335 -22.15 8.10 -0.74
C SER A 335 -23.65 7.83 -0.84
N GLY A 336 -24.31 8.59 -1.71
CA GLY A 336 -25.76 8.65 -1.89
C GLY A 336 -26.31 10.02 -1.46
N GLY A 337 -27.10 10.66 -2.35
CA GLY A 337 -27.65 12.01 -2.12
C GLY A 337 -28.49 12.10 -0.85
N ASP A 338 -29.43 11.16 -0.67
CA ASP A 338 -30.32 11.12 0.49
C ASP A 338 -29.57 10.90 1.81
N THR A 339 -28.53 10.05 1.78
CA THR A 339 -27.67 9.80 2.94
C THR A 339 -26.87 11.05 3.31
N ALA A 340 -26.33 11.76 2.31
CA ALA A 340 -25.61 13.01 2.54
C ALA A 340 -26.55 14.10 3.09
N ALA A 341 -27.73 14.27 2.52
CA ALA A 341 -28.73 15.19 3.02
C ALA A 341 -29.13 14.88 4.46
N ALA A 342 -29.48 13.62 4.77
CA ALA A 342 -29.84 13.20 6.12
C ALA A 342 -28.71 13.37 7.14
N PHE A 343 -27.45 13.24 6.70
CA PHE A 343 -26.30 13.48 7.57
C PHE A 343 -26.16 14.99 7.89
N PHE A 344 -26.20 15.86 6.88
CA PHE A 344 -26.09 17.30 7.09
C PHE A 344 -27.26 17.86 7.90
N ASP A 345 -28.49 17.48 7.58
CA ASP A 345 -29.67 17.88 8.34
C ASP A 345 -29.57 17.46 9.82
N GLY A 346 -29.24 16.21 10.07
CA GLY A 346 -29.12 15.69 11.42
C GLY A 346 -27.92 16.22 12.21
N SER A 347 -26.91 16.78 11.56
CA SER A 347 -25.75 17.44 12.18
C SER A 347 -25.93 18.96 12.32
N GLY A 348 -27.05 19.51 11.82
CA GLY A 348 -27.29 20.96 11.77
C GLY A 348 -26.33 21.71 10.84
N ALA A 349 -25.66 21.02 9.94
CA ALA A 349 -24.77 21.64 8.97
C ALA A 349 -25.54 22.20 7.79
N SER A 350 -25.39 23.50 7.52
CA SER A 350 -26.06 24.21 6.43
C SER A 350 -25.11 24.62 5.29
N SER A 351 -23.82 24.53 5.51
CA SER A 351 -22.81 25.07 4.61
C SER A 351 -21.57 24.15 4.49
N LEU A 352 -21.08 24.02 3.27
CA LEU A 352 -19.88 23.29 2.92
C LEU A 352 -19.00 24.15 2.02
N ALA A 353 -17.71 24.30 2.36
CA ALA A 353 -16.74 24.92 1.45
C ALA A 353 -16.24 23.86 0.45
N PRO A 354 -16.54 23.98 -0.84
CA PRO A 354 -15.94 23.10 -1.85
C PRO A 354 -14.44 23.41 -1.98
N LEU A 355 -13.60 22.37 -2.01
CA LEU A 355 -12.15 22.52 -2.11
C LEU A 355 -11.60 21.88 -3.38
N ASP A 356 -12.06 20.67 -3.72
CA ASP A 356 -11.52 19.91 -4.86
C ASP A 356 -12.61 19.09 -5.56
N GLU A 357 -12.46 18.88 -6.86
CA GLU A 357 -13.12 17.80 -7.59
C GLU A 357 -12.15 16.60 -7.66
N ILE A 358 -12.36 15.60 -6.81
CA ILE A 358 -11.49 14.42 -6.69
C ILE A 358 -11.56 13.55 -7.95
N GLN A 359 -12.75 13.39 -8.49
CA GLN A 359 -13.10 12.82 -9.78
C GLN A 359 -14.36 13.57 -10.27
N PRO A 360 -14.72 13.49 -11.56
CA PRO A 360 -15.96 14.08 -12.01
C PRO A 360 -17.15 13.70 -11.12
N LEU A 361 -17.82 14.73 -10.56
CA LEU A 361 -18.95 14.60 -9.65
C LEU A 361 -18.66 13.92 -8.29
N ILE A 362 -17.41 13.80 -7.89
CA ILE A 362 -16.99 13.48 -6.53
C ILE A 362 -16.30 14.72 -5.95
N MET A 363 -17.00 15.40 -5.06
CA MET A 363 -16.56 16.67 -4.51
C MET A 363 -16.01 16.50 -3.11
N GLY A 364 -14.81 17.04 -2.89
CA GLY A 364 -14.19 17.19 -1.57
C GLY A 364 -14.37 18.63 -1.06
N GLY A 365 -14.67 18.76 0.22
CA GLY A 365 -14.89 20.05 0.86
C GLY A 365 -14.71 20.01 2.37
N ARG A 366 -15.08 21.09 3.04
CA ARG A 366 -15.02 21.21 4.49
C ARG A 366 -16.35 21.71 5.04
N ILE A 367 -16.88 21.06 6.05
CA ILE A 367 -18.12 21.50 6.74
C ILE A 367 -17.83 22.81 7.45
N LEU A 368 -18.66 23.83 7.23
CA LEU A 368 -18.43 25.17 7.79
C LEU A 368 -19.16 25.44 9.11
N ASP A 369 -20.26 24.74 9.34
CA ASP A 369 -21.15 24.96 10.49
C ASP A 369 -21.75 23.64 11.01
N GLY A 370 -22.61 23.73 12.03
CA GLY A 370 -23.18 22.54 12.66
C GLY A 370 -22.20 21.83 13.58
N GLU A 371 -22.59 20.62 13.97
CA GLU A 371 -21.90 19.82 15.00
C GLU A 371 -20.49 19.41 14.59
N PHE A 372 -20.24 19.18 13.30
CA PHE A 372 -18.96 18.75 12.77
C PHE A 372 -18.28 19.83 11.95
N ALA A 373 -18.45 21.10 12.34
CA ALA A 373 -17.76 22.23 11.70
C ALA A 373 -16.23 22.01 11.69
N GLY A 374 -15.61 22.24 10.52
CA GLY A 374 -14.17 22.03 10.31
C GLY A 374 -13.81 20.62 9.80
N LEU A 375 -14.71 19.64 9.86
CA LEU A 375 -14.43 18.29 9.37
C LEU A 375 -14.35 18.26 7.83
N PRO A 376 -13.29 17.68 7.23
CA PRO A 376 -13.26 17.36 5.81
C PRO A 376 -14.38 16.40 5.43
N ALA A 377 -15.08 16.67 4.35
CA ALA A 377 -16.17 15.85 3.87
C ALA A 377 -16.09 15.63 2.35
N VAL A 378 -16.39 14.43 1.91
CA VAL A 378 -16.54 14.08 0.49
C VAL A 378 -17.98 13.67 0.24
N THR A 379 -18.59 14.21 -0.80
CA THR A 379 -19.91 13.78 -1.28
C THR A 379 -19.80 13.13 -2.65
N LYS A 380 -20.57 12.05 -2.84
CA LYS A 380 -20.55 11.25 -4.05
C LYS A 380 -21.95 10.67 -4.33
N GLY A 381 -22.41 10.80 -5.58
CA GLY A 381 -23.61 10.08 -6.03
C GLY A 381 -23.39 8.57 -6.11
N GLY A 382 -24.45 7.79 -5.93
CA GLY A 382 -24.39 6.33 -5.93
C GLY A 382 -23.92 5.68 -7.23
N LEU A 383 -24.12 6.35 -8.37
CA LEU A 383 -23.74 5.85 -9.70
C LEU A 383 -22.50 6.55 -10.28
N ILE A 384 -21.79 7.35 -9.46
CA ILE A 384 -20.75 8.26 -9.90
C ILE A 384 -19.35 7.74 -9.59
N GLY A 385 -18.38 8.16 -10.39
CA GLY A 385 -16.94 7.92 -10.23
C GLY A 385 -16.45 6.64 -10.90
N GLU A 386 -15.14 6.57 -11.06
CA GLU A 386 -14.44 5.38 -11.56
C GLU A 386 -14.29 4.32 -10.45
N GLU A 387 -13.73 3.17 -10.77
CA GLU A 387 -13.57 2.03 -9.86
C GLU A 387 -12.79 2.38 -8.58
N ASP A 388 -11.83 3.30 -8.68
CA ASP A 388 -10.99 3.77 -7.57
C ASP A 388 -11.57 4.99 -6.81
N GLY A 389 -12.80 5.40 -7.09
CA GLY A 389 -13.40 6.64 -6.59
C GLY A 389 -13.43 6.74 -5.06
N ILE A 390 -13.84 5.69 -4.35
CA ILE A 390 -13.83 5.65 -2.87
C ILE A 390 -12.39 5.70 -2.33
N PHE A 391 -11.46 4.98 -2.93
CA PHE A 391 -10.07 5.01 -2.52
C PHE A 391 -9.44 6.41 -2.65
N ARG A 392 -9.69 7.11 -3.77
CA ARG A 392 -9.21 8.49 -3.96
C ARG A 392 -9.86 9.45 -2.96
N ALA A 393 -11.14 9.28 -2.66
CA ALA A 393 -11.83 10.07 -1.65
C ALA A 393 -11.20 9.89 -0.26
N VAL A 394 -10.93 8.66 0.16
CA VAL A 394 -10.25 8.36 1.43
C VAL A 394 -8.87 9.01 1.48
N ARG A 395 -8.10 8.93 0.38
CA ARG A 395 -6.78 9.56 0.30
C ARG A 395 -6.85 11.08 0.39
N TRP A 396 -7.86 11.69 -0.25
CA TRP A 396 -8.09 13.11 -0.19
C TRP A 396 -8.43 13.55 1.25
N LEU A 397 -9.36 12.86 1.93
CA LEU A 397 -9.73 13.14 3.33
C LEU A 397 -8.53 13.08 4.26
N LYS A 398 -7.66 12.09 4.08
CA LYS A 398 -6.42 11.95 4.87
C LYS A 398 -5.44 13.10 4.65
N LYS A 399 -5.41 13.68 3.43
CA LYS A 399 -4.55 14.82 3.10
C LYS A 399 -5.08 16.12 3.69
N GLU A 400 -6.40 16.33 3.68
CA GLU A 400 -7.04 17.59 4.11
C GLU A 400 -7.14 17.78 5.63
N ARG A 401 -6.83 16.76 6.42
CA ARG A 401 -6.78 16.88 7.88
C ARG A 401 -5.60 17.74 8.35
N ASN A 402 -4.51 17.81 7.59
CA ASN A 402 -3.32 18.59 7.90
C ASN A 402 -3.45 20.01 7.33
#